data_7230c254bee34265a6238912cb47c152
#
_entry.id   7230c254bee34265a6238912cb47c152
#
_cell.length_a   1.000
_cell.length_b   1.000
_cell.length_c   1.000
_cell.angle_alpha   90.00
_cell.angle_beta   90.00
_cell.angle_gamma   90.00
#
_symmetry.space_group_name_H-M   'P 1'
#
loop_
_entity.id
_entity.type
_entity.pdbx_description
1 polymer ?
#
loop_
_entity_poly.entity_id
_entity_poly.type
_entity_poly.pdbx_seq_one_letter_code
_entity_poly.pdbx_strand_id
1 'polypeptide(L)'
;EKKALACWLDGKISALAGTHTHVQTSDEQVLQGGTAFISDVGMTGGHGGIIGMTAESVMPKFLYGMPSKFEVCDTDVRFQAIVVDIDDETGRGMDICRIDAPCES
;
A
#
# COMPACT_ATOMS: atom_id res chain seq x y z
N GLU A 1 -2.24 10.99 -9.85
CA GLU A 1 -0.84 11.46 -9.91
C GLU A 1 0.16 10.32 -9.94
N LYS A 2 0.00 9.33 -9.08
CA LYS A 2 0.89 8.15 -9.06
C LYS A 2 0.90 7.42 -10.39
N LYS A 3 -0.27 7.25 -10.99
CA LYS A 3 -0.39 6.59 -12.30
C LYS A 3 0.29 7.40 -13.39
N ALA A 4 0.15 8.72 -13.37
CA ALA A 4 0.80 9.59 -14.34
C ALA A 4 2.32 9.51 -14.21
N LEU A 5 2.84 9.50 -12.99
CA LEU A 5 4.27 9.34 -12.75
C LEU A 5 4.76 7.97 -13.24
N ALA A 6 4.00 6.91 -12.99
CA ALA A 6 4.33 5.57 -13.45
C ALA A 6 4.41 5.51 -14.98
N CYS A 7 3.44 6.12 -15.67
CA CYS A 7 3.44 6.15 -17.13
C CYS A 7 4.63 6.92 -17.68
N TRP A 8 5.02 8.02 -17.02
CA TRP A 8 6.18 8.82 -17.45
C TRP A 8 7.50 8.07 -17.26
N LEU A 9 7.60 7.30 -16.16
CA LEU A 9 8.80 6.53 -15.85
C LEU A 9 8.81 5.13 -16.47
N ASP A 10 7.73 4.75 -17.16
CA ASP A 10 7.56 3.40 -17.69
C ASP A 10 8.74 3.04 -18.63
N GLY A 11 9.36 1.91 -18.33
CA GLY A 11 10.54 1.45 -19.07
C GLY A 11 11.85 2.03 -18.57
N LYS A 12 11.82 3.04 -17.68
CA LYS A 12 13.01 3.66 -17.10
C LYS A 12 13.36 3.11 -15.73
N ILE A 13 12.39 2.50 -15.06
CA ILE A 13 12.55 1.87 -13.74
C ILE A 13 11.87 0.50 -13.75
N SER A 14 12.28 -0.36 -12.81
CA SER A 14 11.74 -1.73 -12.73
C SER A 14 10.36 -1.78 -12.08
N ALA A 15 10.12 -0.96 -11.08
CA ALA A 15 8.88 -0.95 -10.34
C ALA A 15 8.62 0.41 -9.70
N LEU A 16 7.35 0.76 -9.55
CA LEU A 16 6.89 1.90 -8.78
C LEU A 16 5.73 1.47 -7.89
N ALA A 17 5.90 1.60 -6.59
CA ALA A 17 4.89 1.24 -5.62
C ALA A 17 4.56 2.47 -4.78
N GLY A 18 3.28 2.78 -4.66
CA GLY A 18 2.80 3.88 -3.85
C GLY A 18 2.39 3.44 -2.45
N THR A 19 2.35 4.40 -1.56
CA THR A 19 1.83 4.24 -0.19
C THR A 19 1.01 5.48 0.16
N HIS A 20 0.47 5.55 1.32
CA HIS A 20 -0.18 6.72 1.91
C HIS A 20 -1.62 6.47 2.37
N THR A 21 -2.44 5.79 1.56
CA THR A 21 -3.85 5.62 1.94
C THR A 21 -4.06 4.56 3.01
N HIS A 22 -3.06 3.71 3.25
CA HIS A 22 -3.11 2.58 4.18
C HIS A 22 -4.10 1.49 3.74
N VAL A 23 -4.57 1.56 2.51
CA VAL A 23 -5.48 0.56 1.91
C VAL A 23 -4.84 0.05 0.63
N GLN A 24 -4.68 -1.27 0.53
CA GLN A 24 -4.09 -1.88 -0.65
C GLN A 24 -5.02 -1.73 -1.85
N THR A 25 -4.52 -1.14 -2.93
CA THR A 25 -5.29 -1.02 -4.17
C THR A 25 -5.18 -2.30 -5.01
N SER A 26 -6.06 -2.44 -5.99
CA SER A 26 -6.11 -3.63 -6.86
C SER A 26 -5.73 -3.30 -8.29
N ASP A 27 -4.94 -2.26 -8.49
CA ASP A 27 -4.49 -1.81 -9.80
C ASP A 27 -3.09 -2.31 -10.16
N GLU A 28 -2.60 -3.36 -9.49
CA GLU A 28 -1.30 -3.92 -9.79
C GLU A 28 -1.22 -4.39 -11.25
N GLN A 29 -0.17 -3.98 -11.92
CA GLN A 29 0.03 -4.29 -13.33
C GLN A 29 1.48 -4.10 -13.74
N VAL A 30 1.87 -4.73 -14.84
CA VAL A 30 3.12 -4.41 -15.53
C VAL A 30 2.75 -3.54 -16.73
N LEU A 31 3.28 -2.32 -16.78
CA LEU A 31 3.02 -1.38 -17.87
C LEU A 31 3.71 -1.85 -19.16
N GLN A 32 3.32 -1.28 -20.30
CA GLN A 32 3.84 -1.70 -21.61
C GLN A 32 5.37 -1.62 -21.71
N GLY A 33 5.98 -0.62 -21.09
CA GLY A 33 7.44 -0.46 -21.07
C GLY A 33 8.16 -1.36 -20.09
N GLY A 34 7.44 -2.14 -19.28
CA GLY A 34 8.01 -3.10 -18.37
C GLY A 34 8.19 -2.63 -16.93
N THR A 35 7.58 -1.51 -16.54
CA THR A 35 7.57 -1.07 -15.16
C THR A 35 6.39 -1.70 -14.42
N ALA A 36 6.65 -2.44 -13.36
CA ALA A 36 5.59 -2.95 -12.47
C ALA A 36 5.05 -1.81 -11.62
N PHE A 37 3.74 -1.73 -11.48
CA PHE A 37 3.09 -0.61 -10.80
C PHE A 37 1.94 -1.04 -9.90
N ILE A 38 1.84 -0.41 -8.74
CA ILE A 38 0.66 -0.42 -7.89
C ILE A 38 0.51 0.94 -7.22
N SER A 39 -0.72 1.47 -7.13
CA SER A 39 -0.96 2.79 -6.54
C SER A 39 -0.71 2.81 -5.04
N ASP A 40 -1.08 1.75 -4.33
CA ASP A 40 -0.86 1.67 -2.88
C ASP A 40 -0.66 0.21 -2.46
N VAL A 41 0.44 -0.05 -1.78
CA VAL A 41 0.75 -1.40 -1.28
C VAL A 41 -0.07 -1.78 -0.05
N GLY A 42 -0.73 -0.81 0.58
CA GLY A 42 -1.50 -1.03 1.79
C GLY A 42 -0.69 -0.80 3.06
N MET A 43 -1.10 -1.45 4.11
CA MET A 43 -0.52 -1.27 5.44
C MET A 43 -0.38 -2.61 6.14
N THR A 44 0.77 -2.86 6.72
CA THR A 44 0.92 -3.98 7.64
C THR A 44 0.62 -3.47 9.04
N GLY A 45 -0.45 -3.97 9.63
CA GLY A 45 -0.93 -3.52 10.94
C GLY A 45 -2.40 -3.80 11.14
N GLY A 46 -3.01 -3.15 12.13
CA GLY A 46 -4.40 -3.34 12.51
C GLY A 46 -5.36 -2.62 11.57
N HIS A 47 -6.22 -3.37 10.90
CA HIS A 47 -7.20 -2.84 9.96
C HIS A 47 -8.59 -2.65 10.59
N GLY A 48 -8.78 -3.06 11.86
CA GLY A 48 -10.06 -2.91 12.55
C GLY A 48 -10.38 -1.50 13.01
N GLY A 49 -9.49 -0.55 12.78
CA GLY A 49 -9.67 0.85 13.17
C GLY A 49 -9.62 1.79 11.97
N ILE A 50 -9.11 3.00 12.22
CA ILE A 50 -8.97 4.05 11.21
C ILE A 50 -7.49 4.31 10.97
N ILE A 51 -7.02 4.05 9.77
CA ILE A 51 -5.60 4.17 9.35
C ILE A 51 -4.61 3.60 10.37
N GLY A 52 -4.92 2.42 10.91
CA GLY A 52 -4.04 1.74 11.86
C GLY A 52 -4.19 2.16 13.31
N MET A 53 -5.08 3.13 13.60
CA MET A 53 -5.35 3.61 14.96
C MET A 53 -6.74 3.17 15.41
N THR A 54 -6.94 3.04 16.72
CA THR A 54 -8.28 2.67 17.21
C THR A 54 -9.28 3.79 16.91
N ALA A 55 -10.51 3.43 16.58
CA ALA A 55 -11.54 4.42 16.28
C ALA A 55 -11.80 5.33 17.49
N GLU A 56 -11.79 4.77 18.69
CA GLU A 56 -12.01 5.52 19.93
C GLU A 56 -10.95 6.59 20.15
N SER A 57 -9.70 6.34 19.74
CA SER A 57 -8.61 7.30 19.92
C SER A 57 -8.64 8.42 18.88
N VAL A 58 -9.25 8.18 17.71
CA VAL A 58 -9.25 9.13 16.59
C VAL A 58 -10.50 10.00 16.57
N MET A 59 -11.65 9.45 16.96
CA MET A 59 -12.94 10.12 16.82
C MET A 59 -13.05 11.48 17.52
N PRO A 60 -12.46 11.72 18.72
CA PRO A 60 -12.54 13.05 19.32
C PRO A 60 -11.94 14.15 18.44
N LYS A 61 -10.88 13.85 17.71
CA LYS A 61 -10.28 14.82 16.80
C LYS A 61 -11.20 15.10 15.60
N PHE A 62 -11.80 14.06 15.02
CA PHE A 62 -12.69 14.23 13.87
C PHE A 62 -14.00 14.92 14.24
N LEU A 63 -14.61 14.53 15.36
CA LEU A 63 -15.94 15.03 15.72
C LEU A 63 -15.88 16.43 16.36
N TYR A 64 -14.86 16.71 17.13
CA TYR A 64 -14.80 17.90 17.99
C TYR A 64 -13.58 18.76 17.75
N GLY A 65 -12.67 18.37 16.85
CA GLY A 65 -11.40 19.09 16.64
C GLY A 65 -10.48 19.09 17.84
N MET A 66 -10.73 18.22 18.82
CA MET A 66 -9.95 18.17 20.05
C MET A 66 -8.67 17.35 19.87
N PRO A 67 -7.54 17.79 20.47
CA PRO A 67 -6.35 16.95 20.50
C PRO A 67 -6.64 15.63 21.20
N SER A 68 -6.17 14.52 20.63
CA SER A 68 -6.30 13.22 21.26
C SER A 68 -5.03 12.42 21.04
N LYS A 69 -4.73 11.54 22.00
CA LYS A 69 -3.60 10.63 21.87
C LYS A 69 -4.05 9.42 21.05
N PHE A 70 -3.47 9.25 19.86
CA PHE A 70 -3.80 8.14 18.99
C PHE A 70 -3.20 6.85 19.55
N GLU A 71 -3.99 5.79 19.53
CA GLU A 71 -3.57 4.45 19.97
C GLU A 71 -3.56 3.50 18.78
N VAL A 72 -2.53 2.68 18.69
CA VAL A 72 -2.38 1.71 17.60
C VAL A 72 -3.47 0.66 17.69
N CYS A 73 -4.12 0.39 16.57
CA CYS A 73 -5.14 -0.65 16.46
C CYS A 73 -4.47 -2.03 16.42
N ASP A 74 -4.94 -2.96 17.23
CA ASP A 74 -4.44 -4.34 17.28
C ASP A 74 -5.48 -5.38 16.85
N THR A 75 -6.58 -4.92 16.23
CA THR A 75 -7.62 -5.81 15.71
C THR A 75 -7.51 -5.92 14.18
N ASP A 76 -7.89 -7.08 13.65
CA ASP A 76 -7.77 -7.40 12.23
C ASP A 76 -6.38 -7.06 11.71
N VAL A 77 -5.36 -7.60 12.38
CA VAL A 77 -3.96 -7.35 11.98
C VAL A 77 -3.66 -8.11 10.71
N ARG A 78 -3.16 -7.39 9.70
CA ARG A 78 -2.88 -7.93 8.39
C ARG A 78 -1.47 -7.59 7.93
N PHE A 79 -0.90 -8.51 7.16
CA PHE A 79 0.33 -8.29 6.42
C PHE A 79 -0.05 -7.97 4.98
N GLN A 80 0.24 -6.75 4.54
CA GLN A 80 0.02 -6.33 3.16
C GLN A 80 1.34 -5.97 2.51
N ALA A 81 1.58 -6.55 1.35
CA ALA A 81 2.84 -6.41 0.62
C ALA A 81 2.62 -6.68 -0.85
N ILE A 82 3.67 -6.52 -1.63
CA ILE A 82 3.69 -6.94 -3.03
C ILE A 82 4.95 -7.76 -3.28
N VAL A 83 4.87 -8.61 -4.30
CA VAL A 83 6.02 -9.33 -4.84
C VAL A 83 6.14 -8.93 -6.31
N VAL A 84 7.31 -8.45 -6.69
CA VAL A 84 7.60 -8.07 -8.07
C VAL A 84 8.69 -8.99 -8.60
N ASP A 85 8.43 -9.57 -9.77
CA ASP A 85 9.39 -10.43 -10.47
C ASP A 85 10.09 -9.57 -11.53
N ILE A 86 11.40 -9.47 -11.45
CA ILE A 86 12.19 -8.57 -12.29
C ILE A 86 13.24 -9.40 -13.04
N ASP A 87 13.37 -9.16 -14.35
CA ASP A 87 14.39 -9.79 -15.19
C ASP A 87 15.76 -9.19 -14.83
N ASP A 88 16.68 -10.05 -14.42
CA ASP A 88 18.03 -9.65 -14.01
C ASP A 88 18.84 -8.98 -15.14
N GLU A 89 18.59 -9.36 -16.38
CA GLU A 89 19.35 -8.87 -17.52
C GLU A 89 18.86 -7.52 -18.02
N THR A 90 17.54 -7.33 -18.04
CA THR A 90 16.94 -6.13 -18.63
C THR A 90 16.47 -5.13 -17.59
N GLY A 91 16.26 -5.58 -16.34
CA GLY A 91 15.61 -4.77 -15.30
C GLY A 91 14.11 -4.64 -15.49
N ARG A 92 13.54 -5.36 -16.44
CA ARG A 92 12.13 -5.28 -16.77
C ARG A 92 11.29 -6.02 -15.75
N GLY A 93 10.20 -5.41 -15.29
CA GLY A 93 9.21 -6.10 -14.46
C GLY A 93 8.49 -7.15 -15.29
N MET A 94 8.41 -8.38 -14.75
CA MET A 94 7.81 -9.50 -15.44
C MET A 94 6.44 -9.84 -14.88
N ASP A 95 6.25 -9.63 -13.57
CA ASP A 95 5.01 -9.92 -12.89
C ASP A 95 4.94 -9.12 -11.59
N ILE A 96 3.73 -8.88 -11.12
CA ILE A 96 3.47 -8.26 -9.82
C ILE A 96 2.25 -8.91 -9.19
N CYS A 97 2.35 -9.27 -7.92
CA CYS A 97 1.20 -9.79 -7.20
C CYS A 97 1.11 -9.18 -5.80
N ARG A 98 -0.11 -9.13 -5.30
CA ARG A 98 -0.41 -8.61 -3.96
C ARG A 98 -0.37 -9.73 -2.94
N ILE A 99 0.04 -9.37 -1.73
CA ILE A 99 -0.12 -10.22 -0.56
C ILE A 99 -1.01 -9.45 0.41
N ASP A 100 -2.08 -10.10 0.86
CA ASP A 100 -2.97 -9.59 1.91
C ASP A 100 -3.36 -10.79 2.76
N ALA A 101 -2.69 -10.95 3.89
CA ALA A 101 -2.84 -12.12 4.74
C ALA A 101 -3.09 -11.70 6.18
N PRO A 102 -4.03 -12.38 6.88
CA PRO A 102 -4.21 -12.12 8.31
C PRO A 102 -2.98 -12.57 9.09
N CYS A 103 -2.60 -11.76 10.08
CA CYS A 103 -1.55 -12.11 11.03
C CYS A 103 -2.21 -12.69 12.28
N GLU A 104 -1.92 -13.96 12.57
CA GLU A 104 -2.38 -14.59 13.77
C GLU A 104 -1.33 -14.41 14.86
N SER A 105 -1.80 -13.99 16.03
CA SER A 105 -0.93 -13.84 17.20
C SER A 105 -0.84 -15.16 17.98
#